data_2fe7832c9ffa91043f0b5b5f782c099e
#
_entry.id   2fe7832c9ffa91043f0b5b5f782c099e
#
_cell.length_a   1.000
_cell.length_b   1.000
_cell.length_c   1.000
_cell.angle_alpha   90.00
_cell.angle_beta   90.00
_cell.angle_gamma   90.00
#
_symmetry.space_group_name_H-M   'P 1'
#
loop_
_entity.id
_entity.type
_entity.pdbx_description
1 polymer ?
#
loop_
_entity_poly.entity_id
_entity_poly.type
_entity_poly.pdbx_seq_one_letter_code
_entity_poly.pdbx_strand_id
1 'polypeptide(L)'
;MSTRNVLAILLLGAALSACPAKKKPGQPQAGSGASTATAAASDAGPPAAEIGARIYSGNCVPCHQQNGVGIPSVYPSLAGSPVVLGDPAQLALWVLKGQRPASMAAGRYPTQMLQFGWMKPADAAALFSYLRSNFGNSASPVDAAAVAKALGQ
;
A
#
# COMPACT_ATOMS: atom_id res chain seq x y z
N MET A 1 32.71 51.44 -11.14
CA MET A 1 31.79 52.21 -11.96
C MET A 1 30.44 51.53 -11.87
N SER A 2 29.64 52.07 -11.00
CA SER A 2 28.49 52.94 -11.29
C SER A 2 27.30 52.12 -11.82
N THR A 3 26.10 52.09 -11.36
CA THR A 3 25.22 52.96 -10.55
C THR A 3 23.91 52.20 -10.43
N ARG A 4 23.30 52.11 -9.24
CA ARG A 4 22.09 52.83 -8.80
C ARG A 4 20.88 52.69 -9.74
N ASN A 5 19.81 52.07 -9.25
CA ASN A 5 18.47 52.66 -9.20
C ASN A 5 17.55 51.71 -8.45
N VAL A 6 17.13 52.11 -7.28
CA VAL A 6 15.99 52.93 -6.86
C VAL A 6 14.65 52.18 -6.97
N LEU A 7 14.27 51.71 -5.81
CA LEU A 7 13.02 51.84 -5.07
C LEU A 7 11.78 52.30 -5.88
N ALA A 8 10.77 51.45 -5.93
CA ALA A 8 9.38 51.85 -6.03
C ALA A 8 8.49 50.93 -5.20
N ILE A 9 8.16 51.43 -4.03
CA ILE A 9 7.08 50.91 -3.16
C ILE A 9 5.77 51.40 -3.77
N LEU A 10 4.84 50.50 -4.05
CA LEU A 10 3.44 50.83 -4.26
C LEU A 10 2.56 49.91 -3.43
N LEU A 11 2.12 50.47 -2.32
CA LEU A 11 0.99 50.05 -1.50
C LEU A 11 -0.31 50.29 -2.27
N LEU A 12 -1.21 49.32 -2.29
CA LEU A 12 -2.69 49.44 -2.42
C LEU A 12 -3.19 48.01 -2.57
N GLY A 13 -4.08 47.47 -1.82
CA GLY A 13 -5.29 47.84 -1.23
C GLY A 13 -5.99 46.57 -0.84
N ALA A 14 -6.39 46.46 0.40
CA ALA A 14 -7.21 45.35 0.92
C ALA A 14 -8.60 45.39 0.27
N ALA A 15 -9.02 44.25 -0.30
CA ALA A 15 -10.42 43.98 -0.60
C ALA A 15 -10.82 42.70 0.07
N LEU A 16 -11.45 42.82 1.24
CA LEU A 16 -12.23 41.75 1.85
C LEU A 16 -13.46 41.52 0.97
N SER A 17 -13.48 40.41 0.24
CA SER A 17 -14.69 39.91 -0.39
C SER A 17 -15.27 38.80 0.49
N ALA A 18 -16.31 39.16 1.22
CA ALA A 18 -17.17 38.23 1.94
C ALA A 18 -17.93 37.36 0.94
N CYS A 19 -17.67 36.06 0.94
CA CYS A 19 -18.49 35.09 0.25
C CYS A 19 -19.75 34.74 1.07
N PRO A 20 -20.97 34.86 0.52
CA PRO A 20 -22.19 34.47 1.20
C PRO A 20 -22.31 32.93 1.22
N ALA A 21 -22.57 32.40 2.41
CA ALA A 21 -22.87 30.99 2.63
C ALA A 21 -24.17 30.60 1.89
N LYS A 22 -24.07 29.73 0.89
CA LYS A 22 -25.22 29.10 0.28
C LYS A 22 -25.74 27.99 1.19
N LYS A 23 -26.96 28.20 1.71
CA LYS A 23 -27.79 27.18 2.38
C LYS A 23 -27.96 25.96 1.46
N LYS A 24 -27.57 24.77 1.94
CA LYS A 24 -27.95 23.49 1.33
C LYS A 24 -29.44 23.24 1.58
N PRO A 25 -30.21 22.86 0.54
CA PRO A 25 -31.57 22.34 0.73
C PRO A 25 -31.56 20.94 1.35
N GLY A 26 -32.60 20.67 2.14
CA GLY A 26 -32.83 19.53 2.98
C GLY A 26 -32.54 18.16 2.40
N GLN A 27 -31.97 17.35 3.26
CA GLN A 27 -31.77 15.92 3.11
C GLN A 27 -33.08 15.25 3.59
N PRO A 28 -33.71 14.37 2.77
CA PRO A 28 -34.83 13.56 3.25
C PRO A 28 -34.35 12.55 4.27
N GLN A 29 -34.86 12.64 5.49
CA GLN A 29 -34.77 11.55 6.44
C GLN A 29 -35.66 10.42 5.96
N ALA A 30 -35.07 9.30 5.59
CA ALA A 30 -35.78 8.06 5.35
C ALA A 30 -35.39 7.03 6.42
N GLY A 31 -36.37 6.65 7.21
CA GLY A 31 -36.61 5.32 7.67
C GLY A 31 -35.61 4.69 8.62
N SER A 32 -35.92 4.85 9.91
CA SER A 32 -35.48 3.98 10.99
C SER A 32 -35.81 2.51 10.68
N GLY A 33 -34.80 1.75 10.20
CA GLY A 33 -34.79 0.30 10.18
C GLY A 33 -33.76 -0.15 11.21
N ALA A 34 -34.19 -0.39 12.43
CA ALA A 34 -33.37 -1.01 13.45
C ALA A 34 -33.08 -2.45 13.05
N SER A 35 -31.99 -2.68 12.35
CA SER A 35 -31.38 -3.99 12.24
C SER A 35 -30.40 -4.11 13.41
N THR A 36 -30.87 -4.70 14.48
CA THR A 36 -30.04 -5.17 15.58
C THR A 36 -29.16 -6.33 15.07
N ALA A 37 -28.11 -6.00 14.32
CA ALA A 37 -26.99 -6.89 14.19
C ALA A 37 -26.23 -6.81 15.52
N THR A 38 -26.53 -7.74 16.40
CA THR A 38 -25.71 -8.07 17.57
C THR A 38 -24.31 -8.36 17.01
N ALA A 39 -23.44 -7.36 17.06
CA ALA A 39 -22.02 -7.56 16.86
C ALA A 39 -21.56 -8.39 18.08
N ALA A 40 -21.50 -9.70 17.92
CA ALA A 40 -20.66 -10.53 18.74
C ALA A 40 -19.25 -9.93 18.57
N ALA A 41 -18.76 -9.28 19.60
CA ALA A 41 -17.38 -8.91 19.73
C ALA A 41 -16.59 -10.21 19.82
N SER A 42 -16.26 -10.76 18.66
CA SER A 42 -15.32 -11.85 18.52
C SER A 42 -13.96 -11.27 18.90
N ASP A 43 -13.20 -11.98 19.72
CA ASP A 43 -11.75 -11.86 19.91
C ASP A 43 -10.98 -12.15 18.59
N ALA A 44 -11.53 -11.77 17.48
CA ALA A 44 -10.89 -11.83 16.19
C ALA A 44 -9.87 -10.69 16.16
N GLY A 45 -8.60 -11.03 16.16
CA GLY A 45 -7.52 -10.09 15.95
C GLY A 45 -7.76 -9.20 14.70
N PRO A 46 -6.88 -8.22 14.43
CA PRO A 46 -7.08 -7.27 13.33
C PRO A 46 -7.30 -7.99 12.00
N PRO A 47 -8.16 -7.42 11.13
CA PRO A 47 -8.42 -8.00 9.80
C PRO A 47 -7.14 -8.25 9.01
N ALA A 48 -7.09 -9.32 8.22
CA ALA A 48 -5.90 -9.69 7.44
C ALA A 48 -5.38 -8.54 6.55
N ALA A 49 -6.28 -7.73 6.00
CA ALA A 49 -5.91 -6.55 5.20
C ALA A 49 -5.12 -5.52 6.02
N GLU A 50 -5.51 -5.31 7.28
CA GLU A 50 -4.82 -4.39 8.19
C GLU A 50 -3.46 -4.95 8.64
N ILE A 51 -3.38 -6.26 8.86
CA ILE A 51 -2.11 -6.95 9.16
C ILE A 51 -1.15 -6.77 7.97
N GLY A 52 -1.60 -7.06 6.76
CA GLY A 52 -0.81 -6.91 5.54
C GLY A 52 -0.30 -5.48 5.33
N ALA A 53 -1.17 -4.48 5.52
CA ALA A 53 -0.82 -3.07 5.42
C ALA A 53 0.26 -2.67 6.45
N ARG A 54 0.15 -3.12 7.70
CA ARG A 54 1.16 -2.84 8.73
C ARG A 54 2.51 -3.48 8.43
N ILE A 55 2.50 -4.73 7.99
CA ILE A 55 3.73 -5.43 7.60
C ILE A 55 4.40 -4.72 6.44
N TYR A 56 3.63 -4.33 5.42
CA TYR A 56 4.13 -3.56 4.28
C TYR A 56 4.76 -2.23 4.73
N SER A 57 4.05 -1.48 5.53
CA SER A 57 4.52 -0.18 6.03
C SER A 57 5.83 -0.28 6.81
N GLY A 58 5.95 -1.29 7.67
CA GLY A 58 7.12 -1.46 8.53
C GLY A 58 8.35 -2.06 7.85
N ASN A 59 8.15 -2.87 6.78
CA ASN A 59 9.25 -3.68 6.23
C ASN A 59 9.53 -3.42 4.75
N CYS A 60 8.55 -2.99 3.97
CA CYS A 60 8.65 -2.94 2.52
C CYS A 60 8.80 -1.51 1.97
N VAL A 61 8.16 -0.53 2.63
CA VAL A 61 8.14 0.88 2.23
C VAL A 61 9.53 1.48 2.04
N PRO A 62 10.56 1.21 2.86
CA PRO A 62 11.88 1.79 2.66
C PRO A 62 12.47 1.55 1.26
N CYS A 63 12.14 0.42 0.65
CA CYS A 63 12.62 0.05 -0.68
C CYS A 63 11.54 0.22 -1.76
N HIS A 64 10.33 -0.26 -1.49
CA HIS A 64 9.26 -0.30 -2.49
C HIS A 64 8.38 0.95 -2.51
N GLN A 65 8.61 1.91 -1.62
CA GLN A 65 7.87 3.16 -1.44
C GLN A 65 6.41 2.92 -1.00
N GLN A 66 5.77 3.96 -0.46
CA GLN A 66 4.41 3.87 0.06
C GLN A 66 3.37 3.49 -1.01
N ASN A 67 3.61 3.87 -2.25
CA ASN A 67 2.76 3.62 -3.41
C ASN A 67 3.13 2.35 -4.20
N GLY A 68 4.09 1.57 -3.73
CA GLY A 68 4.50 0.32 -4.36
C GLY A 68 5.27 0.46 -5.68
N VAL A 69 5.65 1.67 -6.10
CA VAL A 69 6.34 1.88 -7.39
C VAL A 69 7.84 1.60 -7.35
N GLY A 70 8.41 1.46 -6.15
CA GLY A 70 9.85 1.26 -5.99
C GLY A 70 10.66 2.50 -6.36
N ILE A 71 11.94 2.29 -6.68
CA ILE A 71 12.86 3.32 -7.17
C ILE A 71 13.43 2.84 -8.50
N PRO A 72 13.22 3.57 -9.60
CA PRO A 72 13.70 3.15 -10.92
C PRO A 72 15.17 2.71 -10.90
N SER A 73 15.45 1.58 -11.51
CA SER A 73 16.78 0.95 -11.60
C SER A 73 17.42 0.53 -10.27
N VAL A 74 16.80 0.79 -9.12
CA VAL A 74 17.32 0.41 -7.79
C VAL A 74 16.42 -0.63 -7.12
N TYR A 75 15.13 -0.33 -6.99
CA TYR A 75 14.14 -1.22 -6.39
C TYR A 75 12.93 -1.41 -7.32
N PRO A 76 12.48 -2.65 -7.55
CA PRO A 76 11.40 -2.92 -8.48
C PRO A 76 10.06 -2.38 -8.01
N SER A 77 9.21 -2.03 -8.99
CA SER A 77 7.79 -1.77 -8.74
C SER A 77 7.07 -3.07 -8.34
N LEU A 78 6.15 -2.95 -7.39
CA LEU A 78 5.19 -4.01 -7.03
C LEU A 78 3.89 -3.87 -7.83
N ALA A 79 3.61 -2.65 -8.34
CA ALA A 79 2.49 -2.39 -9.23
C ALA A 79 2.69 -3.14 -10.56
N GLY A 80 1.72 -3.98 -10.93
CA GLY A 80 1.79 -4.78 -12.16
C GLY A 80 2.90 -5.84 -12.18
N SER A 81 3.56 -6.10 -11.04
CA SER A 81 4.66 -7.05 -10.98
C SER A 81 4.22 -8.48 -11.30
N PRO A 82 4.82 -9.16 -12.29
CA PRO A 82 4.48 -10.55 -12.61
C PRO A 82 4.78 -11.52 -11.47
N VAL A 83 5.70 -11.18 -10.57
CA VAL A 83 5.99 -11.97 -9.37
C VAL A 83 4.88 -11.82 -8.33
N VAL A 84 4.40 -10.60 -8.12
CA VAL A 84 3.29 -10.32 -7.18
C VAL A 84 1.97 -10.92 -7.69
N LEU A 85 1.70 -10.77 -8.99
CA LEU A 85 0.43 -11.19 -9.61
C LEU A 85 0.43 -12.66 -10.02
N GLY A 86 1.59 -13.28 -10.10
CA GLY A 86 1.77 -14.67 -10.50
C GLY A 86 1.43 -15.70 -9.43
N ASP A 87 2.16 -16.82 -9.44
CA ASP A 87 1.97 -17.93 -8.50
C ASP A 87 2.31 -17.50 -7.06
N PRO A 88 1.36 -17.62 -6.11
CA PRO A 88 1.61 -17.30 -4.70
C PRO A 88 2.72 -18.12 -4.05
N ALA A 89 2.95 -19.36 -4.49
CA ALA A 89 4.02 -20.19 -3.98
C ALA A 89 5.40 -19.63 -4.36
N GLN A 90 5.56 -19.17 -5.60
CA GLN A 90 6.79 -18.52 -6.07
C GLN A 90 7.02 -17.18 -5.33
N LEU A 91 5.96 -16.42 -5.09
CA LEU A 91 6.05 -15.19 -4.30
C LEU A 91 6.50 -15.49 -2.86
N ALA A 92 5.93 -16.53 -2.22
CA ALA A 92 6.31 -16.94 -0.88
C ALA A 92 7.79 -17.40 -0.81
N LEU A 93 8.22 -18.24 -1.73
CA LEU A 93 9.60 -18.72 -1.79
C LEU A 93 10.59 -17.57 -2.03
N TRP A 94 10.23 -16.59 -2.86
CA TRP A 94 11.06 -15.42 -3.10
C TRP A 94 11.17 -14.53 -1.85
N VAL A 95 10.06 -14.13 -1.27
CA VAL A 95 10.04 -13.18 -0.14
C VAL A 95 10.59 -13.80 1.14
N LEU A 96 10.27 -15.07 1.41
CA LEU A 96 10.60 -15.71 2.68
C LEU A 96 11.91 -16.50 2.66
N LYS A 97 12.31 -17.04 1.49
CA LYS A 97 13.51 -17.88 1.35
C LYS A 97 14.55 -17.31 0.37
N GLY A 98 14.25 -16.21 -0.33
CA GLY A 98 15.15 -15.64 -1.32
C GLY A 98 15.31 -16.48 -2.59
N GLN A 99 14.41 -17.45 -2.82
CA GLN A 99 14.43 -18.29 -4.02
C GLN A 99 13.86 -17.50 -5.19
N ARG A 100 14.73 -17.03 -6.07
CA ARG A 100 14.37 -16.21 -7.22
C ARG A 100 13.49 -16.98 -8.20
N PRO A 101 12.27 -16.48 -8.53
CA PRO A 101 11.45 -17.13 -9.56
C PRO A 101 12.05 -16.93 -10.94
N ALA A 102 11.84 -17.89 -11.84
CA ALA A 102 12.33 -17.84 -13.21
C ALA A 102 11.81 -16.63 -14.00
N SER A 103 10.63 -16.11 -13.65
CA SER A 103 10.03 -14.92 -14.24
C SER A 103 10.78 -13.62 -13.90
N MET A 104 11.69 -13.66 -12.92
CA MET A 104 12.48 -12.50 -12.51
C MET A 104 13.86 -12.54 -13.15
N ALA A 105 14.13 -11.62 -14.10
CA ALA A 105 15.43 -11.50 -14.71
C ALA A 105 16.54 -11.26 -13.67
N ALA A 106 17.63 -12.02 -13.78
CA ALA A 106 18.81 -11.83 -12.94
C ALA A 106 19.52 -10.51 -13.29
N GLY A 107 20.08 -9.86 -12.27
CA GLY A 107 20.94 -8.69 -12.46
C GLY A 107 20.24 -7.39 -12.88
N ARG A 108 18.92 -7.39 -12.98
CA ARG A 108 18.16 -6.17 -13.35
C ARG A 108 18.23 -5.09 -12.28
N TYR A 109 18.32 -5.48 -11.01
CA TYR A 109 18.42 -4.58 -9.88
C TYR A 109 19.68 -4.88 -9.08
N PRO A 110 20.49 -3.89 -8.73
CA PRO A 110 21.78 -4.09 -8.04
C PRO A 110 21.60 -4.52 -6.59
N THR A 111 20.46 -4.17 -5.98
CA THR A 111 20.19 -4.44 -4.56
C THR A 111 19.45 -5.76 -4.42
N GLN A 112 19.97 -6.63 -3.56
CA GLN A 112 19.28 -7.86 -3.20
C GLN A 112 18.19 -7.58 -2.18
N MET A 113 17.00 -8.16 -2.39
CA MET A 113 15.90 -8.08 -1.44
C MET A 113 16.23 -8.88 -0.17
N LEU A 114 15.89 -8.32 0.99
CA LEU A 114 15.99 -9.01 2.27
C LEU A 114 15.03 -10.20 2.31
N GLN A 115 15.42 -11.23 3.07
CA GLN A 115 14.58 -12.42 3.29
C GLN A 115 13.81 -12.28 4.60
N PHE A 116 12.52 -12.58 4.57
CA PHE A 116 11.62 -12.46 5.71
C PHE A 116 11.20 -13.83 6.27
N GLY A 117 12.15 -14.77 6.36
CA GLY A 117 11.92 -16.14 6.80
C GLY A 117 11.40 -16.30 8.24
N TRP A 118 11.44 -15.24 9.03
CA TRP A 118 10.86 -15.18 10.37
C TRP A 118 9.33 -15.02 10.36
N MET A 119 8.75 -14.60 9.23
CA MET A 119 7.31 -14.31 9.12
C MET A 119 6.50 -15.62 9.13
N LYS A 120 5.45 -15.65 9.94
CA LYS A 120 4.52 -16.78 9.99
C LYS A 120 3.72 -16.87 8.69
N PRO A 121 3.29 -18.07 8.26
CA PRO A 121 2.48 -18.21 7.04
C PRO A 121 1.24 -17.34 6.99
N ALA A 122 0.55 -17.15 8.12
CA ALA A 122 -0.64 -16.28 8.18
C ALA A 122 -0.30 -14.81 7.93
N ASP A 123 0.80 -14.31 8.51
CA ASP A 123 1.24 -12.94 8.33
C ASP A 123 1.73 -12.69 6.89
N ALA A 124 2.46 -13.66 6.34
CA ALA A 124 2.91 -13.62 4.95
C ALA A 124 1.72 -13.65 3.97
N ALA A 125 0.72 -14.49 4.21
CA ALA A 125 -0.51 -14.53 3.42
C ALA A 125 -1.27 -13.20 3.45
N ALA A 126 -1.34 -12.56 4.63
CA ALA A 126 -1.94 -11.23 4.79
C ALA A 126 -1.16 -10.16 4.00
N LEU A 127 0.17 -10.16 4.09
CA LEU A 127 1.04 -9.28 3.30
C LEU A 127 0.85 -9.52 1.79
N PHE A 128 0.89 -10.76 1.32
CA PHE A 128 0.77 -11.07 -0.10
C PHE A 128 -0.61 -10.70 -0.65
N SER A 129 -1.67 -10.93 0.12
CA SER A 129 -3.03 -10.49 -0.23
C SER A 129 -3.10 -8.97 -0.35
N TYR A 130 -2.47 -8.24 0.57
CA TYR A 130 -2.36 -6.79 0.51
C TYR A 130 -1.63 -6.34 -0.77
N LEU A 131 -0.47 -6.91 -1.10
CA LEU A 131 0.27 -6.56 -2.31
C LEU A 131 -0.54 -6.81 -3.59
N ARG A 132 -1.32 -7.90 -3.62
CA ARG A 132 -2.12 -8.36 -4.77
C ARG A 132 -3.39 -7.54 -4.99
N SER A 133 -3.87 -6.79 -3.99
CA SER A 133 -5.08 -5.96 -4.05
C SER A 133 -4.80 -4.45 -3.98
N ASN A 134 -3.54 -4.04 -3.83
CA ASN A 134 -3.15 -2.63 -3.74
C ASN A 134 -2.25 -2.22 -4.91
N PHE A 135 -1.89 -0.95 -4.99
CA PHE A 135 -1.01 -0.37 -6.02
C PHE A 135 -1.52 -0.53 -7.45
N GLY A 136 -2.85 -0.60 -7.63
CA GLY A 136 -3.47 -0.87 -8.92
C GLY A 136 -3.49 -2.36 -9.30
N ASN A 137 -3.03 -3.24 -8.44
CA ASN A 137 -3.12 -4.68 -8.59
C ASN A 137 -4.54 -5.18 -8.31
N SER A 138 -4.98 -6.22 -9.03
CA SER A 138 -6.28 -6.87 -8.85
C SER A 138 -6.12 -8.37 -9.06
N ALA A 139 -5.62 -9.09 -8.04
CA ALA A 139 -5.47 -10.52 -8.06
C ALA A 139 -6.03 -11.15 -6.79
N SER A 140 -6.36 -12.44 -6.85
CA SER A 140 -6.95 -13.19 -5.74
C SER A 140 -6.05 -13.13 -4.49
N PRO A 141 -6.65 -13.12 -3.29
CA PRO A 141 -5.92 -13.21 -2.04
C PRO A 141 -5.13 -14.52 -1.94
N VAL A 142 -4.21 -14.58 -0.99
CA VAL A 142 -3.36 -15.74 -0.73
C VAL A 142 -3.75 -16.36 0.62
N ASP A 143 -3.92 -17.67 0.64
CA ASP A 143 -4.22 -18.41 1.86
C ASP A 143 -2.95 -18.78 2.64
N ALA A 144 -3.05 -18.77 3.97
CA ALA A 144 -1.97 -19.17 4.86
C ALA A 144 -1.52 -20.64 4.63
N ALA A 145 -2.48 -21.52 4.33
CA ALA A 145 -2.19 -22.92 4.01
C ALA A 145 -1.37 -23.07 2.73
N ALA A 146 -1.64 -22.24 1.71
CA ALA A 146 -0.85 -22.22 0.48
C ALA A 146 0.59 -21.77 0.74
N VAL A 147 0.78 -20.75 1.60
CA VAL A 147 2.12 -20.31 2.01
C VAL A 147 2.85 -21.41 2.79
N ALA A 148 2.21 -22.02 3.79
CA ALA A 148 2.78 -23.11 4.59
C ALA A 148 3.23 -24.28 3.69
N LYS A 149 2.36 -24.70 2.78
CA LYS A 149 2.67 -25.75 1.79
C LYS A 149 3.88 -25.40 0.92
N ALA A 150 3.98 -24.15 0.44
CA ALA A 150 5.12 -23.71 -0.36
C ALA A 150 6.44 -23.75 0.44
N LEU A 151 6.37 -23.59 1.76
CA LEU A 151 7.53 -23.66 2.67
C LEU A 151 7.87 -25.08 3.14
N GLY A 152 7.07 -26.09 2.77
CA GLY A 152 7.25 -27.47 3.23
C GLY A 152 6.79 -27.72 4.67
N GLN A 153 5.81 -26.96 5.14
CA GLN A 153 5.22 -27.02 6.48
C GLN A 153 3.84 -27.68 6.45
#